data_501cc03619811948d4f3cb0167162089
#
_entry.id   501cc03619811948d4f3cb0167162089
#
_cell.length_a   1.000
_cell.length_b   1.000
_cell.length_c   1.000
_cell.angle_alpha   90.00
_cell.angle_beta   90.00
_cell.angle_gamma   90.00
#
_symmetry.space_group_name_H-M   'P 1'
#
loop_
_entity.id
_entity.type
_entity.pdbx_description
1 polymer ?
#
loop_
_entity_poly.entity_id
_entity_poly.type
_entity_poly.pdbx_seq_one_letter_code
_entity_poly.pdbx_strand_id
1 'polypeptide(L)'
;GGIDFQTKFGKTPYAVAQVAKKLGIPVFALAGQVGDGIDSLYEAGFTGIFGILPGICSLPEALADGGDNLARTSENVARVVKAARVNLQ
;
A
#
# COMPACT_ATOMS: atom_id res chain seq x y z
N GLY A 1 -1.06 -7.29 8.35
CA GLY A 1 -2.36 -6.75 8.25
C GLY A 1 -2.95 -6.61 6.87
N GLY A 2 -4.22 -6.29 6.86
CA GLY A 2 -4.97 -6.03 5.65
C GLY A 2 -5.37 -4.56 5.55
N ILE A 3 -5.72 -4.15 4.35
CA ILE A 3 -6.25 -2.81 4.12
C ILE A 3 -7.53 -2.93 3.30
N ASP A 4 -8.58 -2.26 3.74
CA ASP A 4 -9.88 -2.23 3.07
C ASP A 4 -10.59 -0.91 3.40
N PHE A 5 -11.88 -0.81 3.07
CA PHE A 5 -12.64 0.42 3.30
C PHE A 5 -12.70 0.82 4.79
N GLN A 6 -12.51 -0.11 5.71
CA GLN A 6 -12.54 0.19 7.14
C GLN A 6 -11.30 0.98 7.58
N THR A 7 -10.23 0.98 6.79
CA THR A 7 -9.01 1.74 7.08
C THR A 7 -9.31 3.21 7.28
N LYS A 8 -10.34 3.75 6.65
CA LYS A 8 -10.68 5.18 6.76
C LYS A 8 -11.38 5.55 8.07
N PHE A 9 -11.75 4.57 8.90
CA PHE A 9 -12.50 4.85 10.14
C PHE A 9 -11.56 4.98 11.33
N GLY A 10 -10.82 6.10 11.40
CA GLY A 10 -10.02 6.44 12.56
C GLY A 10 -8.67 5.75 12.67
N LYS A 11 -8.20 5.15 11.60
CA LYS A 11 -6.89 4.51 11.59
C LYS A 11 -5.79 5.50 11.20
N THR A 12 -4.59 5.29 11.77
CA THR A 12 -3.45 6.14 11.46
C THR A 12 -3.15 6.24 9.96
N PRO A 13 -3.17 5.14 9.18
CA PRO A 13 -2.94 5.24 7.74
C PRO A 13 -3.90 6.19 7.03
N TYR A 14 -5.16 6.20 7.43
CA TYR A 14 -6.14 7.12 6.84
C TYR A 14 -5.77 8.57 7.12
N ALA A 15 -5.39 8.87 8.37
CA ALA A 15 -5.00 10.23 8.75
C ALA A 15 -3.76 10.70 7.97
N VAL A 16 -2.78 9.83 7.81
CA VAL A 16 -1.56 10.14 7.03
C VAL A 16 -1.93 10.45 5.58
N ALA A 17 -2.80 9.65 4.97
CA ALA A 17 -3.23 9.86 3.58
C ALA A 17 -3.95 11.19 3.41
N GLN A 18 -4.79 11.56 4.37
CA GLN A 18 -5.51 12.84 4.35
C GLN A 18 -4.55 14.04 4.36
N VAL A 19 -3.53 14.00 5.23
CA VAL A 19 -2.53 15.06 5.29
C VAL A 19 -1.73 15.12 4.01
N ALA A 20 -1.30 13.98 3.50
CA ALA A 20 -0.53 13.91 2.25
C ALA A 20 -1.33 14.46 1.08
N LYS A 21 -2.62 14.17 1.03
CA LYS A 21 -3.49 14.70 -0.03
C LYS A 21 -3.52 16.22 -0.03
N LYS A 22 -3.62 16.82 1.16
CA LYS A 22 -3.62 18.27 1.28
C LYS A 22 -2.31 18.90 0.82
N LEU A 23 -1.20 18.20 1.04
CA LEU A 23 0.13 18.70 0.69
C LEU A 23 0.56 18.31 -0.72
N GLY A 24 -0.25 17.53 -1.44
CA GLY A 24 0.11 17.04 -2.77
C GLY A 24 1.23 16.02 -2.78
N ILE A 25 1.38 15.26 -1.68
CA ILE A 25 2.44 14.27 -1.54
C ILE A 25 1.90 12.88 -1.84
N PRO A 26 2.55 12.11 -2.74
CA PRO A 26 2.13 10.73 -2.99
C PRO A 26 2.32 9.83 -1.78
N VAL A 27 1.35 8.95 -1.53
CA VAL A 27 1.41 7.96 -0.45
C VAL A 27 1.07 6.59 -1.00
N PHE A 28 1.92 5.62 -0.75
CA PHE A 28 1.70 4.24 -1.15
C PHE A 28 1.52 3.39 0.09
N ALA A 29 0.49 2.56 0.09
CA ALA A 29 0.23 1.64 1.18
C ALA A 29 0.65 0.22 0.77
N LEU A 30 1.34 -0.46 1.67
CA LEU A 30 1.71 -1.86 1.52
C LEU A 30 1.00 -2.64 2.61
N ALA A 31 0.23 -3.64 2.23
CA ALA A 31 -0.57 -4.41 3.17
C ALA A 31 -0.43 -5.90 2.90
N GLY A 32 -0.60 -6.70 3.94
CA GLY A 32 -0.57 -8.15 3.77
C GLY A 32 -1.64 -8.60 2.79
N GLN A 33 -2.80 -8.02 2.89
CA GLN A 33 -3.94 -8.38 2.06
C GLN A 33 -4.73 -7.14 1.70
N VAL A 34 -5.22 -7.08 0.46
CA VAL A 34 -6.06 -5.98 -0.01
C VAL A 34 -7.49 -6.51 -0.17
N GLY A 35 -8.41 -5.97 0.61
CA GLY A 35 -9.81 -6.36 0.58
C GLY A 35 -10.63 -5.59 -0.44
N ASP A 36 -11.93 -5.86 -0.44
CA ASP A 36 -12.86 -5.19 -1.34
C ASP A 36 -13.16 -3.76 -0.86
N GLY A 37 -13.68 -2.94 -1.76
CA GLY A 37 -14.13 -1.60 -1.42
C GLY A 37 -13.03 -0.59 -1.20
N ILE A 38 -11.83 -0.84 -1.75
CA ILE A 38 -10.67 0.03 -1.54
C ILE A 38 -10.70 1.29 -2.39
N ASP A 39 -11.59 1.40 -3.37
CA ASP A 39 -11.60 2.55 -4.28
C ASP A 39 -11.77 3.86 -3.53
N SER A 40 -12.56 3.86 -2.44
CA SER A 40 -12.73 5.06 -1.62
C SER A 40 -11.44 5.50 -0.92
N LEU A 41 -10.47 4.61 -0.77
CA LEU A 41 -9.19 4.93 -0.15
C LEU A 41 -8.33 5.79 -1.08
N TYR A 42 -8.44 5.61 -2.40
CA TYR A 42 -7.75 6.48 -3.35
C TYR A 42 -8.25 7.91 -3.22
N GLU A 43 -9.56 8.08 -3.06
CA GLU A 43 -10.13 9.40 -2.84
C GLU A 43 -9.69 10.01 -1.51
N ALA A 44 -9.43 9.16 -0.51
CA ALA A 44 -8.96 9.60 0.80
C ALA A 44 -7.51 10.10 0.76
N GLY A 45 -6.74 9.75 -0.27
CA GLY A 45 -5.38 10.28 -0.41
C GLY A 45 -4.31 9.23 -0.73
N PHE A 46 -4.64 7.94 -0.76
CA PHE A 46 -3.68 6.92 -1.16
C PHE A 46 -3.44 6.96 -2.66
N THR A 47 -2.20 7.07 -3.05
CA THR A 47 -1.80 7.09 -4.47
C THR A 47 -1.81 5.68 -5.06
N GLY A 48 -1.37 4.71 -4.29
CA GLY A 48 -1.39 3.32 -4.69
C GLY A 48 -1.46 2.40 -3.48
N ILE A 49 -2.06 1.24 -3.66
CA ILE A 49 -2.25 0.24 -2.60
C ILE A 49 -1.79 -1.09 -3.14
N PHE A 50 -0.85 -1.73 -2.43
CA PHE A 50 -0.22 -2.97 -2.88
C PHE A 50 -0.38 -4.06 -1.84
N GLY A 51 -0.84 -5.25 -2.28
CA GLY A 51 -0.80 -6.44 -1.45
C GLY A 51 0.59 -7.07 -1.51
N ILE A 52 1.10 -7.52 -0.37
CA ILE A 52 2.45 -8.09 -0.32
C ILE A 52 2.48 -9.62 -0.38
N LEU A 53 1.33 -10.28 -0.24
CA LEU A 53 1.25 -11.73 -0.33
C LEU A 53 1.29 -12.16 -1.81
N PRO A 54 2.09 -13.19 -2.14
CA PRO A 54 2.31 -13.56 -3.55
C PRO A 54 1.13 -14.31 -4.18
N GLY A 55 0.01 -14.45 -3.49
CA GLY A 55 -1.17 -15.15 -3.96
C GLY A 55 -1.92 -15.78 -2.80
N ILE A 56 -2.69 -16.82 -3.08
CA ILE A 56 -3.41 -17.55 -2.04
C ILE A 56 -2.42 -18.37 -1.25
N CYS A 57 -2.36 -18.15 0.06
CA CYS A 57 -1.49 -18.90 0.95
C CYS A 57 -2.16 -19.07 2.31
N SER A 58 -1.68 -20.03 3.10
CA SER A 58 -2.18 -20.22 4.45
C SER A 58 -1.65 -19.11 5.36
N LEU A 59 -2.29 -18.94 6.53
CA LEU A 59 -1.81 -17.97 7.52
C LEU A 59 -0.38 -18.26 7.99
N PRO A 60 -0.01 -19.51 8.29
CA PRO A 60 1.39 -19.80 8.64
C PRO A 60 2.38 -19.40 7.55
N GLU A 61 2.06 -19.67 6.28
CA GLU A 61 2.92 -19.27 5.17
C GLU A 61 3.05 -17.75 5.08
N ALA A 62 1.93 -17.03 5.22
CA ALA A 62 1.93 -15.58 5.18
C ALA A 62 2.78 -14.99 6.30
N LEU A 63 2.70 -15.54 7.52
CA LEU A 63 3.50 -15.06 8.65
C LEU A 63 4.98 -15.39 8.48
N ALA A 64 5.29 -16.58 7.94
CA ALA A 64 6.67 -17.01 7.75
C ALA A 64 7.40 -16.12 6.72
N ASP A 65 6.71 -15.76 5.64
CA ASP A 65 7.33 -15.04 4.53
C ASP A 65 7.04 -13.53 4.54
N GLY A 66 6.37 -13.03 5.60
CA GLY A 66 5.91 -11.66 5.65
C GLY A 66 7.01 -10.62 5.46
N GLY A 67 8.16 -10.82 6.12
CA GLY A 67 9.30 -9.91 6.01
C GLY A 67 9.87 -9.85 4.61
N ASP A 68 10.07 -11.01 3.99
CA ASP A 68 10.60 -11.09 2.63
C ASP A 68 9.60 -10.54 1.61
N ASN A 69 8.32 -10.82 1.79
CA ASN A 69 7.27 -10.31 0.92
C ASN A 69 7.21 -8.78 0.98
N LEU A 70 7.30 -8.21 2.16
CA LEU A 70 7.30 -6.76 2.33
C LEU A 70 8.52 -6.13 1.68
N ALA A 71 9.69 -6.69 1.90
CA ALA A 71 10.94 -6.18 1.32
C ALA A 71 10.89 -6.20 -0.20
N ARG A 72 10.43 -7.30 -0.80
CA ARG A 72 10.34 -7.43 -2.25
C ARG A 72 9.35 -6.44 -2.84
N THR A 73 8.18 -6.30 -2.24
CA THR A 73 7.16 -5.36 -2.72
C THR A 73 7.66 -3.92 -2.61
N SER A 74 8.32 -3.58 -1.50
CA SER A 74 8.87 -2.25 -1.29
C SER A 74 9.94 -1.93 -2.34
N GLU A 75 10.82 -2.88 -2.64
CA GLU A 75 11.85 -2.70 -3.66
C GLU A 75 11.22 -2.47 -5.03
N ASN A 76 10.20 -3.25 -5.38
CA ASN A 76 9.55 -3.11 -6.68
C ASN A 76 8.84 -1.76 -6.80
N VAL A 77 8.18 -1.30 -5.77
CA VAL A 77 7.54 0.02 -5.77
C VAL A 77 8.60 1.11 -5.95
N ALA A 78 9.72 1.01 -5.23
CA ALA A 78 10.80 1.98 -5.33
C ALA A 78 11.40 1.99 -6.75
N ARG A 79 11.55 0.84 -7.39
CA ARG A 79 12.05 0.73 -8.76
C ARG A 79 11.12 1.41 -9.76
N VAL A 80 9.80 1.22 -9.59
CA VAL A 80 8.81 1.86 -10.47
C VAL A 80 8.87 3.37 -10.31
N VAL A 81 8.91 3.88 -9.08
CA VAL A 81 8.98 5.31 -8.81
C VAL A 81 10.24 5.91 -9.42
N LYS A 82 11.38 5.25 -9.25
CA LYS A 82 12.66 5.72 -9.80
C LYS A 82 12.60 5.78 -11.32
N ALA A 83 12.07 4.75 -11.97
CA ALA A 83 11.97 4.71 -13.43
C ALA A 83 11.07 5.81 -13.94
N ALA A 84 9.95 6.07 -13.28
CA ALA A 84 9.04 7.14 -13.67
C ALA A 84 9.69 8.52 -13.54
N ARG A 85 10.49 8.75 -12.49
CA ARG A 85 11.19 10.02 -12.31
C ARG A 85 12.22 10.27 -13.40
N VAL A 86 12.96 9.24 -13.79
CA VAL A 86 13.94 9.34 -14.87
C VAL A 86 13.26 9.75 -16.18
N ASN A 87 12.11 9.16 -16.47
CA ASN A 87 11.39 9.46 -17.71
C ASN A 87 10.74 10.84 -17.71
N LEU A 88 10.52 11.45 -16.55
CA LEU A 88 9.92 12.78 -16.45
C LEU A 88 10.96 13.91 -16.44
N GLN A 89 12.22 13.56 -16.32
CA GLN A 89 13.32 14.49 -16.42
C GLN A 89 13.88 14.50 -17.85
#